data_676bd143df2a991b221513df7509e8a8
#
_entry.id   676bd143df2a991b221513df7509e8a8
#
_cell.length_a   1.000
_cell.length_b   1.000
_cell.length_c   1.000
_cell.angle_alpha   90.00
_cell.angle_beta   90.00
_cell.angle_gamma   90.00
#
_symmetry.space_group_name_H-M   'P 1'
#
loop_
_entity.id
_entity.type
_entity.pdbx_description
1 polymer ?
#
loop_
_entity_poly.entity_id
_entity_poly.type
_entity_poly.pdbx_seq_one_letter_code
_entity_poly.pdbx_strand_id
1 'polypeptide(L)'
;FGDDVKLLSDSAVLSFGADSDTTLTHTDGTGLTLNGANKLLFRDTGLTIGSNADGDLDIVSDGTAVDSINLESAGGITLDAGTAASGIVYEDDGTEMFRIFNSSSDVILQSKVSDKDLIIKGNDGGSDVTALTFDMSDAGKATFGGNLVVTGDLTVSGDDITMGTNTAGNLLVADGTNFNSIAAGSLSEISTVANDDVFIAVDTSGGGLKKIARSTVVAGLATSGAISNVVEDTSPQLGGDLDTNSANILIDDAHFIADENGN
;
A
#
# COMPACT_ATOMS: atom_id res chain seq x y z
N PHE A 1 7.12 56.36 44.95
CA PHE A 1 7.19 54.94 45.24
C PHE A 1 8.68 54.65 45.51
N GLY A 2 8.97 53.91 46.63
CA GLY A 2 10.33 53.40 46.89
C GLY A 2 10.61 52.21 45.98
N ASP A 3 10.88 51.02 46.52
CA ASP A 3 11.24 49.88 45.74
C ASP A 3 10.00 49.06 45.26
N ASP A 4 8.84 49.06 46.01
CA ASP A 4 7.67 48.25 45.73
C ASP A 4 6.36 49.04 45.78
N VAL A 5 5.40 48.64 44.93
CA VAL A 5 3.96 48.96 45.05
C VAL A 5 3.25 47.72 45.52
N LYS A 6 2.65 47.75 46.71
CA LYS A 6 1.93 46.62 47.30
C LYS A 6 0.44 46.94 47.35
N LEU A 7 -0.39 46.15 46.66
CA LEU A 7 -1.84 46.16 46.76
C LEU A 7 -2.23 44.99 47.65
N LEU A 8 -2.66 45.24 48.91
CA LEU A 8 -2.71 44.23 49.96
C LEU A 8 -4.14 43.70 50.24
N SER A 9 -5.13 44.12 49.51
CA SER A 9 -6.49 43.59 49.66
C SER A 9 -6.75 42.42 48.73
N ASP A 10 -7.57 41.46 49.17
CA ASP A 10 -7.92 40.28 48.41
C ASP A 10 -8.69 40.54 47.10
N SER A 11 -9.21 41.76 46.94
CA SER A 11 -9.88 42.19 45.70
C SER A 11 -9.25 43.52 45.22
N ALA A 12 -7.93 43.62 45.34
CA ALA A 12 -7.22 44.81 44.90
C ALA A 12 -7.38 45.02 43.38
N VAL A 13 -7.68 46.24 42.96
CA VAL A 13 -7.86 46.60 41.55
C VAL A 13 -6.87 47.69 41.16
N LEU A 14 -6.14 47.45 40.05
CA LEU A 14 -5.40 48.47 39.37
C LEU A 14 -6.18 48.91 38.15
N SER A 15 -6.64 50.18 38.12
CA SER A 15 -7.48 50.72 37.04
C SER A 15 -6.65 51.59 36.12
N PHE A 16 -6.93 51.50 34.82
CA PHE A 16 -6.29 52.30 33.77
C PHE A 16 -7.36 53.05 32.99
N GLY A 17 -7.01 54.22 32.47
CA GLY A 17 -7.94 55.13 31.82
C GLY A 17 -8.71 56.04 32.78
N ALA A 18 -9.23 57.18 32.28
CA ALA A 18 -9.97 58.16 33.10
C ALA A 18 -11.32 57.65 33.57
N ASP A 19 -11.89 56.70 32.81
CA ASP A 19 -13.14 55.99 33.05
C ASP A 19 -12.97 54.59 33.66
N SER A 20 -11.71 54.16 33.92
CA SER A 20 -11.37 52.86 34.49
C SER A 20 -11.89 51.68 33.64
N ASP A 21 -11.91 51.83 32.34
CA ASP A 21 -12.42 50.81 31.38
C ASP A 21 -11.51 49.57 31.31
N THR A 22 -10.24 49.70 31.67
CA THR A 22 -9.30 48.58 31.78
C THR A 22 -8.89 48.40 33.22
N THR A 23 -9.11 47.21 33.75
CA THR A 23 -8.66 46.87 35.13
C THR A 23 -7.92 45.55 35.20
N LEU A 24 -6.92 45.52 36.10
CA LEU A 24 -6.24 44.29 36.52
C LEU A 24 -6.63 44.04 37.98
N THR A 25 -7.40 42.97 38.22
CA THR A 25 -8.00 42.64 39.51
C THR A 25 -7.33 41.43 40.12
N HIS A 26 -6.91 41.50 41.38
CA HIS A 26 -6.51 40.34 42.15
C HIS A 26 -7.74 39.49 42.50
N THR A 27 -7.78 38.23 42.07
CA THR A 27 -8.76 37.22 42.48
C THR A 27 -8.13 36.33 43.54
N ASP A 28 -8.60 36.38 44.77
CA ASP A 28 -8.02 35.66 45.88
C ASP A 28 -7.83 34.18 45.61
N GLY A 29 -6.66 33.65 45.94
CA GLY A 29 -6.28 32.25 45.75
C GLY A 29 -6.18 31.82 44.29
N THR A 30 -6.43 32.71 43.29
CA THR A 30 -6.47 32.36 41.87
C THR A 30 -5.44 33.06 41.02
N GLY A 31 -5.41 34.43 41.02
CA GLY A 31 -4.46 35.17 40.22
C GLY A 31 -4.90 36.60 39.87
N LEU A 32 -4.49 37.06 38.71
CA LEU A 32 -4.82 38.38 38.18
C LEU A 32 -5.76 38.26 37.00
N THR A 33 -6.85 38.96 37.02
CA THR A 33 -7.86 39.02 35.95
C THR A 33 -7.81 40.34 35.23
N LEU A 34 -7.63 40.34 33.90
CA LEU A 34 -7.89 41.44 33.01
C LEU A 34 -9.38 41.47 32.68
N ASN A 35 -10.05 42.62 32.87
CA ASN A 35 -11.48 42.70 32.76
C ASN A 35 -12.05 42.64 31.30
N GLY A 36 -13.22 42.07 31.14
CA GLY A 36 -13.96 42.09 29.90
C GLY A 36 -13.21 41.41 28.74
N ALA A 37 -13.37 41.96 27.56
CA ALA A 37 -12.66 41.55 26.34
C ALA A 37 -11.35 42.32 26.14
N ASN A 38 -10.80 42.91 27.19
CA ASN A 38 -9.51 43.59 27.13
C ASN A 38 -8.38 42.57 26.89
N LYS A 39 -7.35 43.02 26.17
CA LYS A 39 -6.24 42.19 25.72
C LYS A 39 -4.92 42.66 26.29
N LEU A 40 -3.98 41.75 26.47
CA LEU A 40 -2.61 42.07 26.67
C LEU A 40 -1.97 42.37 25.31
N LEU A 41 -1.58 43.62 25.06
CA LEU A 41 -1.03 44.08 23.80
C LEU A 41 0.49 44.09 23.86
N PHE A 42 1.14 43.61 22.79
CA PHE A 42 2.58 43.63 22.65
C PHE A 42 2.98 44.53 21.47
N ARG A 43 3.58 45.70 21.75
CA ARG A 43 4.09 46.65 20.76
C ARG A 43 3.02 47.40 19.97
N ASP A 44 1.97 46.77 19.52
CA ASP A 44 0.83 47.37 18.78
C ASP A 44 -0.46 46.64 19.08
N THR A 45 -1.57 47.02 18.42
CA THR A 45 -2.89 46.49 18.67
C THR A 45 -3.18 45.17 17.94
N GLY A 46 -2.31 44.75 17.01
CA GLY A 46 -2.46 43.54 16.22
C GLY A 46 -1.79 42.32 16.84
N LEU A 47 -0.87 42.51 17.78
CA LEU A 47 -0.18 41.45 18.49
C LEU A 47 -0.72 41.32 19.91
N THR A 48 -1.56 40.30 20.17
CA THR A 48 -2.35 40.22 21.39
C THR A 48 -2.38 38.84 22.02
N ILE A 49 -2.56 38.81 23.34
CA ILE A 49 -3.08 37.65 24.08
C ILE A 49 -4.37 38.10 24.74
N GLY A 50 -5.46 37.40 24.52
CA GLY A 50 -6.76 37.76 25.05
C GLY A 50 -7.77 36.64 24.95
N SER A 51 -9.02 36.99 25.24
CA SER A 51 -10.18 36.12 25.12
C SER A 51 -11.33 36.91 24.53
N ASN A 52 -12.04 36.36 23.56
CA ASN A 52 -13.21 36.97 22.95
C ASN A 52 -14.52 36.30 23.40
N ALA A 53 -14.42 35.14 24.07
CA ALA A 53 -15.54 34.39 24.61
C ALA A 53 -15.15 33.65 25.90
N ASP A 54 -16.14 33.23 26.70
CA ASP A 54 -15.90 32.45 27.90
C ASP A 54 -15.25 31.09 27.55
N GLY A 55 -14.11 30.78 28.21
CA GLY A 55 -13.35 29.56 27.99
C GLY A 55 -12.42 29.59 26.77
N ASP A 56 -12.24 30.71 26.12
CA ASP A 56 -11.39 30.92 24.97
C ASP A 56 -10.10 31.65 25.32
N LEU A 57 -8.98 31.29 24.67
CA LEU A 57 -7.71 31.98 24.75
C LEU A 57 -7.13 32.18 23.36
N ASP A 58 -7.13 33.44 22.92
CA ASP A 58 -6.57 33.84 21.63
C ASP A 58 -5.14 34.33 21.78
N ILE A 59 -4.22 33.82 20.95
CA ILE A 59 -2.89 34.38 20.70
C ILE A 59 -2.88 34.81 19.24
N VAL A 60 -2.89 36.10 18.99
CA VAL A 60 -3.09 36.67 17.66
C VAL A 60 -1.91 37.51 17.26
N SER A 61 -1.46 37.39 16.02
CA SER A 61 -0.51 38.26 15.35
C SER A 61 -1.05 38.65 13.98
N ASP A 62 -1.03 39.96 13.69
CA ASP A 62 -1.33 40.51 12.35
C ASP A 62 -0.05 40.68 11.49
N GLY A 63 1.08 40.18 11.99
CA GLY A 63 2.36 40.22 11.29
C GLY A 63 2.39 39.34 10.03
N THR A 64 3.10 39.83 9.01
CA THR A 64 3.30 39.09 7.75
C THR A 64 4.68 38.41 7.68
N ALA A 65 5.43 38.38 8.78
CA ALA A 65 6.67 37.62 8.86
C ALA A 65 6.42 36.12 8.78
N VAL A 66 7.37 35.37 8.28
CA VAL A 66 7.26 33.92 8.08
C VAL A 66 6.95 33.18 9.39
N ASP A 67 7.44 33.69 10.53
CA ASP A 67 7.26 33.14 11.87
C ASP A 67 6.60 34.15 12.80
N SER A 68 5.44 34.69 12.44
CA SER A 68 4.67 35.66 13.21
C SER A 68 4.31 35.18 14.62
N ILE A 69 4.08 33.88 14.80
CA ILE A 69 3.96 33.22 16.09
C ILE A 69 4.99 32.08 16.13
N ASN A 70 6.01 32.20 16.98
CA ASN A 70 7.01 31.17 17.18
C ASN A 70 6.85 30.55 18.58
N LEU A 71 6.64 29.22 18.60
CA LEU A 71 6.60 28.41 19.82
C LEU A 71 7.86 27.56 19.87
N GLU A 72 8.86 28.00 20.65
CA GLU A 72 10.14 27.33 20.77
C GLU A 72 10.32 26.78 22.20
N SER A 73 10.79 25.55 22.30
CA SER A 73 11.08 24.91 23.59
C SER A 73 12.36 24.08 23.52
N ALA A 74 13.25 24.23 24.49
CA ALA A 74 14.45 23.40 24.61
C ALA A 74 14.13 21.92 24.97
N GLY A 75 12.96 21.64 25.55
CA GLY A 75 12.55 20.31 25.93
C GLY A 75 11.58 19.68 24.92
N GLY A 76 10.41 20.22 24.81
CA GLY A 76 9.36 19.72 23.93
C GLY A 76 8.10 20.58 24.03
N ILE A 77 7.21 20.48 23.05
CA ILE A 77 5.91 21.14 23.02
C ILE A 77 4.85 20.06 23.04
N THR A 78 3.96 20.08 24.03
CA THR A 78 2.78 19.20 24.08
C THR A 78 1.58 20.00 23.64
N LEU A 79 0.85 19.48 22.65
CA LEU A 79 -0.43 19.98 22.20
C LEU A 79 -1.49 18.95 22.63
N ASP A 80 -2.28 19.28 23.64
CA ASP A 80 -3.27 18.40 24.23
C ASP A 80 -4.68 18.97 24.00
N ALA A 81 -5.48 18.27 23.21
CA ALA A 81 -6.87 18.61 22.98
C ALA A 81 -7.75 17.73 23.88
N GLY A 82 -8.42 18.33 24.88
CA GLY A 82 -9.16 17.63 25.90
C GLY A 82 -10.37 16.79 25.41
N THR A 83 -10.74 16.87 24.15
CA THR A 83 -11.80 16.02 23.56
C THR A 83 -11.28 15.28 22.33
N ALA A 84 -11.46 13.96 22.31
CA ALA A 84 -11.04 13.10 21.22
C ALA A 84 -11.57 13.54 19.84
N ALA A 85 -12.79 14.07 19.80
CA ALA A 85 -13.45 14.46 18.55
C ALA A 85 -12.92 15.78 17.95
N SER A 86 -12.32 16.66 18.75
CA SER A 86 -11.82 17.98 18.29
C SER A 86 -10.40 17.89 17.74
N GLY A 87 -9.49 17.28 18.49
CA GLY A 87 -8.11 17.10 18.07
C GLY A 87 -7.33 18.41 17.87
N ILE A 88 -6.25 18.32 17.11
CA ILE A 88 -5.42 19.44 16.68
C ILE A 88 -5.79 19.76 15.23
N VAL A 89 -6.24 20.97 14.98
CA VAL A 89 -6.79 21.40 13.69
C VAL A 89 -5.78 22.32 13.01
N TYR A 90 -5.58 22.11 11.71
CA TYR A 90 -4.91 23.05 10.82
C TYR A 90 -5.96 23.70 9.93
N GLU A 91 -6.05 25.01 9.97
CA GLU A 91 -6.92 25.81 9.13
C GLU A 91 -6.15 26.76 8.23
N ASP A 92 -6.70 27.06 7.07
CA ASP A 92 -6.24 28.09 6.16
C ASP A 92 -7.43 28.99 5.83
N ASP A 93 -7.33 30.28 6.20
CA ASP A 93 -8.38 31.30 6.06
C ASP A 93 -9.77 30.81 6.57
N GLY A 94 -9.78 30.24 7.80
CA GLY A 94 -10.98 29.70 8.45
C GLY A 94 -11.54 28.43 7.86
N THR A 95 -10.83 27.82 6.89
CA THR A 95 -11.18 26.51 6.34
C THR A 95 -10.35 25.42 7.00
N GLU A 96 -11.01 24.45 7.61
CA GLU A 96 -10.32 23.27 8.17
C GLU A 96 -9.75 22.43 7.04
N MET A 97 -8.42 22.38 6.95
CA MET A 97 -7.70 21.63 5.92
C MET A 97 -7.32 20.23 6.37
N PHE A 98 -6.86 20.11 7.63
CA PHE A 98 -6.30 18.88 8.17
C PHE A 98 -6.52 18.80 9.68
N ARG A 99 -6.68 17.59 10.19
CA ARG A 99 -6.85 17.34 11.62
C ARG A 99 -6.07 16.12 12.06
N ILE A 100 -5.48 16.22 13.26
CA ILE A 100 -4.95 15.07 14.01
C ILE A 100 -5.84 14.87 15.23
N PHE A 101 -6.46 13.73 15.35
CA PHE A 101 -7.35 13.42 16.48
C PHE A 101 -7.30 11.95 16.85
N ASN A 102 -7.97 11.56 17.93
CA ASN A 102 -8.09 10.15 18.27
C ASN A 102 -9.54 9.66 18.15
N SER A 103 -9.70 8.37 17.87
CA SER A 103 -10.99 7.67 17.94
C SER A 103 -10.72 6.28 18.49
N SER A 104 -11.33 5.96 19.63
CA SER A 104 -11.13 4.67 20.30
C SER A 104 -9.66 4.31 20.54
N SER A 105 -8.83 5.31 20.87
CA SER A 105 -7.37 5.25 21.07
C SER A 105 -6.53 5.15 19.79
N ASP A 106 -7.13 5.08 18.60
CA ASP A 106 -6.40 5.19 17.34
C ASP A 106 -6.05 6.65 17.04
N VAL A 107 -4.86 6.88 16.50
CA VAL A 107 -4.45 8.19 15.98
C VAL A 107 -4.90 8.32 14.54
N ILE A 108 -5.72 9.34 14.27
CA ILE A 108 -6.27 9.61 12.94
C ILE A 108 -5.70 10.90 12.37
N LEU A 109 -5.17 10.82 11.16
CA LEU A 109 -4.78 11.94 10.32
C LEU A 109 -5.81 12.09 9.21
N GLN A 110 -6.51 13.22 9.16
CA GLN A 110 -7.65 13.40 8.26
C GLN A 110 -7.51 14.65 7.41
N SER A 111 -7.52 14.51 6.07
CA SER A 111 -7.85 15.60 5.15
C SER A 111 -9.32 15.96 5.29
N LYS A 112 -9.65 17.25 5.42
CA LYS A 112 -11.01 17.73 5.71
C LYS A 112 -11.71 18.32 4.50
N VAL A 113 -10.97 18.75 3.50
CA VAL A 113 -11.55 19.31 2.28
C VAL A 113 -11.93 18.17 1.34
N SER A 114 -13.18 18.16 0.88
CA SER A 114 -13.70 17.12 -0.03
C SER A 114 -12.84 17.00 -1.28
N ASP A 115 -12.53 15.76 -1.66
CA ASP A 115 -11.78 15.41 -2.87
C ASP A 115 -10.37 16.01 -2.93
N LYS A 116 -9.80 16.38 -1.75
CA LYS A 116 -8.42 16.86 -1.64
C LYS A 116 -7.54 15.85 -0.93
N ASP A 117 -6.42 15.58 -1.54
CA ASP A 117 -5.50 14.50 -1.18
C ASP A 117 -4.70 14.79 0.08
N LEU A 118 -4.30 13.72 0.75
CA LEU A 118 -3.21 13.77 1.72
C LEU A 118 -1.92 13.38 1.01
N ILE A 119 -0.97 14.34 0.93
CA ILE A 119 0.27 14.18 0.18
C ILE A 119 1.46 14.28 1.13
N ILE A 120 2.32 13.27 1.10
CA ILE A 120 3.60 13.27 1.83
C ILE A 120 4.71 13.60 0.84
N LYS A 121 5.40 14.72 1.10
CA LYS A 121 6.54 15.19 0.32
C LYS A 121 7.82 15.16 1.14
N GLY A 122 8.94 15.08 0.44
CA GLY A 122 10.28 15.25 0.98
C GLY A 122 11.11 16.12 0.05
N ASN A 123 12.38 16.31 0.43
CA ASN A 123 13.37 17.01 -0.39
C ASN A 123 14.49 16.02 -0.74
N ASP A 124 14.81 15.89 -2.02
CA ASP A 124 15.91 15.07 -2.51
C ASP A 124 16.87 15.97 -3.32
N GLY A 125 18.04 16.21 -2.77
CA GLY A 125 19.07 17.01 -3.40
C GLY A 125 18.68 18.46 -3.72
N GLY A 126 17.74 19.06 -2.96
CA GLY A 126 17.25 20.42 -3.17
C GLY A 126 15.95 20.49 -3.99
N SER A 127 15.41 19.37 -4.44
CA SER A 127 14.15 19.29 -5.20
C SER A 127 13.06 18.63 -4.38
N ASP A 128 11.85 19.17 -4.44
CA ASP A 128 10.68 18.56 -3.80
C ASP A 128 10.29 17.28 -4.54
N VAL A 129 10.11 16.21 -3.77
CA VAL A 129 9.63 14.92 -4.26
C VAL A 129 8.35 14.52 -3.53
N THR A 130 7.38 13.97 -4.25
CA THR A 130 6.21 13.34 -3.66
C THR A 130 6.52 11.88 -3.37
N ALA A 131 6.54 11.51 -2.09
CA ALA A 131 6.82 10.14 -1.67
C ALA A 131 5.55 9.27 -1.68
N LEU A 132 4.41 9.84 -1.23
CA LEU A 132 3.14 9.12 -1.12
C LEU A 132 1.98 10.10 -1.30
N THR A 133 0.98 9.69 -2.06
CA THR A 133 -0.31 10.38 -2.19
C THR A 133 -1.43 9.42 -1.81
N PHE A 134 -2.35 9.88 -0.94
CA PHE A 134 -3.65 9.26 -0.74
C PHE A 134 -4.69 10.10 -1.48
N ASP A 135 -5.22 9.55 -2.57
CA ASP A 135 -6.21 10.20 -3.44
C ASP A 135 -7.61 10.02 -2.84
N MET A 136 -8.15 11.08 -2.24
CA MET A 136 -9.46 11.02 -1.57
C MET A 136 -10.62 11.03 -2.57
N SER A 137 -10.41 11.51 -3.80
CA SER A 137 -11.38 11.44 -4.89
C SER A 137 -11.51 10.03 -5.50
N ASP A 138 -10.49 9.18 -5.28
CA ASP A 138 -10.44 7.77 -5.74
C ASP A 138 -10.41 6.80 -4.54
N ALA A 139 -11.35 6.99 -3.60
CA ALA A 139 -11.58 6.14 -2.43
C ALA A 139 -10.34 5.91 -1.54
N GLY A 140 -9.42 6.85 -1.49
CA GLY A 140 -8.20 6.76 -0.68
C GLY A 140 -7.10 5.90 -1.32
N LYS A 141 -7.10 5.76 -2.64
CA LYS A 141 -6.04 5.07 -3.38
C LYS A 141 -4.66 5.62 -3.02
N ALA A 142 -3.75 4.75 -2.61
CA ALA A 142 -2.38 5.11 -2.29
C ALA A 142 -1.47 4.96 -3.52
N THR A 143 -0.74 6.04 -3.85
CA THR A 143 0.26 6.05 -4.94
C THR A 143 1.62 6.40 -4.36
N PHE A 144 2.59 5.49 -4.50
CA PHE A 144 3.98 5.71 -4.13
C PHE A 144 4.72 6.36 -5.30
N GLY A 145 5.43 7.46 -5.04
CA GLY A 145 6.22 8.18 -6.05
C GLY A 145 7.51 7.47 -6.46
N GLY A 146 7.93 6.47 -5.67
CA GLY A 146 9.07 5.59 -5.93
C GLY A 146 8.71 4.13 -5.73
N ASN A 147 9.72 3.27 -5.62
CA ASN A 147 9.52 1.84 -5.36
C ASN A 147 8.97 1.61 -3.96
N LEU A 148 8.03 0.68 -3.82
CA LEU A 148 7.60 0.13 -2.54
C LEU A 148 8.48 -1.07 -2.18
N VAL A 149 9.15 -1.02 -1.03
CA VAL A 149 9.90 -2.15 -0.47
C VAL A 149 9.11 -2.72 0.70
N VAL A 150 8.70 -3.98 0.58
CA VAL A 150 8.05 -4.74 1.65
C VAL A 150 9.06 -5.73 2.19
N THR A 151 9.46 -5.61 3.47
CA THR A 151 10.44 -6.51 4.12
C THR A 151 9.83 -7.79 4.65
N GLY A 152 8.51 -7.87 4.72
CA GLY A 152 7.73 -9.06 5.06
C GLY A 152 6.94 -9.57 3.86
N ASP A 153 5.89 -10.33 4.12
CA ASP A 153 5.00 -10.83 3.08
C ASP A 153 4.06 -9.74 2.57
N LEU A 154 3.80 -9.71 1.28
CA LEU A 154 2.76 -8.90 0.66
C LEU A 154 1.50 -9.75 0.48
N THR A 155 0.41 -9.38 1.18
CA THR A 155 -0.91 -9.99 0.99
C THR A 155 -1.75 -9.10 0.08
N VAL A 156 -2.18 -9.64 -1.05
CA VAL A 156 -3.15 -9.00 -1.95
C VAL A 156 -4.49 -9.69 -1.75
N SER A 157 -5.48 -8.97 -1.20
CA SER A 157 -6.82 -9.52 -0.89
C SER A 157 -7.75 -9.56 -2.12
N GLY A 158 -7.40 -8.85 -3.19
CA GLY A 158 -8.07 -8.96 -4.50
C GLY A 158 -7.52 -10.13 -5.31
N ASP A 159 -8.08 -10.36 -6.48
CA ASP A 159 -7.68 -11.41 -7.42
C ASP A 159 -6.70 -10.93 -8.50
N ASP A 160 -6.46 -9.61 -8.59
CA ASP A 160 -5.62 -9.01 -9.62
C ASP A 160 -4.34 -8.34 -9.08
N ILE A 161 -3.23 -8.63 -9.74
CA ILE A 161 -1.99 -7.83 -9.69
C ILE A 161 -1.77 -7.23 -11.08
N THR A 162 -1.98 -5.92 -11.20
CA THR A 162 -1.74 -5.22 -12.47
C THR A 162 -0.27 -4.85 -12.61
N MET A 163 0.39 -5.39 -13.62
CA MET A 163 1.75 -5.05 -13.99
C MET A 163 1.75 -4.21 -15.27
N GLY A 164 2.42 -3.07 -15.28
CA GLY A 164 2.42 -2.14 -16.42
C GLY A 164 2.97 -2.72 -17.74
N THR A 165 3.74 -3.80 -17.67
CA THR A 165 4.30 -4.51 -18.83
C THR A 165 3.64 -5.85 -19.10
N ASN A 166 2.47 -6.11 -18.49
CA ASN A 166 1.77 -7.36 -18.67
C ASN A 166 1.13 -7.45 -20.06
N THR A 167 1.39 -8.56 -20.76
CA THR A 167 0.82 -8.83 -22.11
C THR A 167 -0.06 -10.07 -22.03
N ALA A 168 -1.25 -10.02 -22.64
CA ALA A 168 -2.17 -11.14 -22.66
C ALA A 168 -1.50 -12.40 -23.24
N GLY A 169 -1.65 -13.53 -22.53
CA GLY A 169 -1.05 -14.82 -22.91
C GLY A 169 0.40 -15.02 -22.44
N ASN A 170 1.01 -14.04 -21.80
CA ASN A 170 2.31 -14.23 -21.17
C ASN A 170 2.21 -14.98 -19.85
N LEU A 171 3.31 -15.61 -19.48
CA LEU A 171 3.53 -16.24 -18.17
C LEU A 171 4.34 -15.31 -17.28
N LEU A 172 4.06 -15.31 -15.98
CA LEU A 172 4.89 -14.67 -14.97
C LEU A 172 5.97 -15.67 -14.54
N VAL A 173 7.21 -15.42 -14.97
CA VAL A 173 8.33 -16.35 -14.78
C VAL A 173 9.40 -15.70 -13.93
N ALA A 174 9.85 -16.39 -12.88
CA ALA A 174 10.97 -15.98 -12.05
C ALA A 174 12.30 -16.27 -12.77
N ASP A 175 13.23 -15.29 -12.79
CA ASP A 175 14.57 -15.41 -13.36
C ASP A 175 15.69 -15.55 -12.30
N GLY A 176 15.29 -15.66 -11.04
CA GLY A 176 16.21 -15.67 -9.88
C GLY A 176 16.39 -14.30 -9.22
N THR A 177 15.95 -13.24 -9.86
CA THR A 177 15.98 -11.85 -9.32
C THR A 177 14.60 -11.22 -9.35
N ASN A 178 13.87 -11.38 -10.44
CA ASN A 178 12.57 -10.76 -10.68
C ASN A 178 11.54 -11.78 -11.20
N PHE A 179 10.27 -11.36 -11.20
CA PHE A 179 9.23 -11.98 -12.00
C PHE A 179 9.03 -11.18 -13.29
N ASN A 180 9.16 -11.84 -14.43
CA ASN A 180 9.03 -11.23 -15.74
C ASN A 180 7.80 -11.76 -16.49
N SER A 181 7.11 -10.88 -17.21
CA SER A 181 6.04 -11.25 -18.12
C SER A 181 6.65 -11.74 -19.44
N ILE A 182 6.66 -13.04 -19.67
CA ILE A 182 7.34 -13.68 -20.80
C ILE A 182 6.32 -14.44 -21.66
N ALA A 183 6.37 -14.22 -22.99
CA ALA A 183 5.58 -15.01 -23.91
C ALA A 183 6.03 -16.48 -23.87
N ALA A 184 5.07 -17.41 -23.84
CA ALA A 184 5.39 -18.84 -23.79
C ALA A 184 6.31 -19.29 -24.96
N GLY A 185 6.14 -18.70 -26.15
CA GLY A 185 6.99 -18.95 -27.31
C GLY A 185 8.41 -18.36 -27.25
N SER A 186 8.70 -17.52 -26.23
CA SER A 186 10.03 -16.95 -25.99
C SER A 186 10.83 -17.74 -24.94
N LEU A 187 10.24 -18.76 -24.34
CA LEU A 187 10.98 -19.66 -23.47
C LEU A 187 11.99 -20.48 -24.29
N SER A 188 13.12 -20.79 -23.69
CA SER A 188 14.12 -21.64 -24.34
C SER A 188 13.55 -23.01 -24.66
N GLU A 189 13.79 -23.50 -25.88
CA GLU A 189 13.32 -24.81 -26.30
C GLU A 189 14.17 -25.92 -25.65
N ILE A 190 13.51 -26.99 -25.20
CA ILE A 190 14.14 -28.25 -24.81
C ILE A 190 14.30 -29.08 -26.07
N SER A 191 15.51 -29.16 -26.63
CA SER A 191 15.79 -29.92 -27.85
C SER A 191 15.81 -31.46 -27.64
N THR A 192 16.06 -31.91 -26.41
CA THR A 192 16.03 -33.33 -26.00
C THR A 192 15.33 -33.45 -24.67
N VAL A 193 14.16 -34.09 -24.69
CA VAL A 193 13.31 -34.26 -23.49
C VAL A 193 13.77 -35.49 -22.71
N ALA A 194 14.28 -35.29 -21.49
CA ALA A 194 14.65 -36.35 -20.56
C ALA A 194 13.38 -36.97 -19.88
N ASN A 195 13.54 -38.17 -19.32
CA ASN A 195 12.40 -38.87 -18.69
C ASN A 195 11.93 -38.21 -17.38
N ASP A 196 12.76 -37.42 -16.73
CA ASP A 196 12.50 -36.68 -15.50
C ASP A 196 12.06 -35.22 -15.76
N ASP A 197 12.09 -34.74 -17.01
CA ASP A 197 11.47 -33.48 -17.39
C ASP A 197 9.98 -33.51 -17.11
N VAL A 198 9.45 -32.34 -16.71
CA VAL A 198 8.08 -32.26 -16.21
C VAL A 198 7.22 -31.32 -17.03
N PHE A 199 5.95 -31.70 -17.19
CA PHE A 199 4.86 -30.86 -17.68
C PHE A 199 3.98 -30.43 -16.51
N ILE A 200 3.42 -29.23 -16.59
CA ILE A 200 2.45 -28.73 -15.61
C ILE A 200 1.03 -29.02 -16.13
N ALA A 201 0.21 -29.63 -15.30
CA ALA A 201 -1.19 -29.91 -15.59
C ALA A 201 -2.09 -29.56 -14.41
N VAL A 202 -3.36 -29.29 -14.70
CA VAL A 202 -4.40 -29.16 -13.68
C VAL A 202 -4.98 -30.55 -13.38
N ASP A 203 -4.83 -30.99 -12.13
CA ASP A 203 -5.47 -32.21 -11.64
C ASP A 203 -6.91 -31.93 -11.22
N THR A 204 -7.87 -32.34 -12.02
CA THR A 204 -9.31 -32.13 -11.73
C THR A 204 -9.84 -33.07 -10.65
N SER A 205 -9.15 -34.17 -10.34
CA SER A 205 -9.55 -35.15 -9.32
C SER A 205 -8.93 -34.86 -7.94
N GLY A 206 -7.67 -34.40 -7.93
CA GLY A 206 -6.94 -34.08 -6.70
C GLY A 206 -6.78 -32.59 -6.39
N GLY A 207 -7.28 -31.72 -7.26
CA GLY A 207 -7.27 -30.25 -7.15
C GLY A 207 -5.90 -29.60 -7.38
N GLY A 208 -5.90 -28.51 -8.15
CA GLY A 208 -4.77 -27.61 -8.32
C GLY A 208 -3.74 -28.04 -9.39
N LEU A 209 -2.64 -27.26 -9.45
CA LEU A 209 -1.54 -27.51 -10.37
C LEU A 209 -0.68 -28.65 -9.89
N LYS A 210 -0.39 -29.60 -10.79
CA LYS A 210 0.49 -30.74 -10.55
C LYS A 210 1.55 -30.81 -11.64
N LYS A 211 2.69 -31.43 -11.30
CA LYS A 211 3.67 -31.83 -12.31
C LYS A 211 3.41 -33.26 -12.78
N ILE A 212 3.58 -33.50 -14.07
CA ILE A 212 3.59 -34.84 -14.66
C ILE A 212 4.95 -35.04 -15.30
N ALA A 213 5.67 -36.11 -14.93
CA ALA A 213 6.93 -36.45 -15.58
C ALA A 213 6.68 -36.97 -17.01
N ARG A 214 7.62 -36.70 -17.93
CA ARG A 214 7.55 -37.23 -19.31
C ARG A 214 7.33 -38.73 -19.31
N SER A 215 8.07 -39.50 -18.47
CA SER A 215 7.93 -40.96 -18.35
C SER A 215 6.49 -41.40 -18.06
N THR A 216 5.74 -40.65 -17.25
CA THR A 216 4.33 -40.91 -16.95
C THR A 216 3.43 -40.70 -18.17
N VAL A 217 3.68 -39.61 -18.92
CA VAL A 217 2.91 -39.27 -20.12
C VAL A 217 3.10 -40.34 -21.21
N VAL A 218 4.38 -40.74 -21.47
CA VAL A 218 4.72 -41.74 -22.50
C VAL A 218 4.30 -43.15 -22.09
N ALA A 219 4.33 -43.49 -20.79
CA ALA A 219 3.87 -44.81 -20.32
C ALA A 219 2.40 -45.07 -20.63
N GLY A 220 1.55 -44.01 -20.59
CA GLY A 220 0.14 -44.10 -21.00
C GLY A 220 -0.08 -44.20 -22.50
N LEU A 221 0.86 -43.73 -23.30
CA LEU A 221 0.79 -43.74 -24.77
C LEU A 221 1.38 -45.03 -25.37
N ALA A 222 2.37 -45.65 -24.69
CA ALA A 222 3.04 -46.83 -25.19
C ALA A 222 2.23 -48.14 -25.09
N THR A 223 1.11 -48.14 -24.36
CA THR A 223 0.27 -49.34 -24.15
C THR A 223 -0.82 -49.56 -25.19
N SER A 224 -1.03 -48.65 -26.11
CA SER A 224 -2.00 -48.86 -27.19
C SER A 224 -1.32 -48.82 -28.56
N GLY A 225 -0.61 -49.90 -28.88
CA GLY A 225 -0.50 -50.39 -30.25
C GLY A 225 0.08 -49.51 -31.35
N ALA A 226 0.86 -48.45 -31.00
CA ALA A 226 1.58 -47.70 -32.01
C ALA A 226 2.99 -48.26 -32.20
N ILE A 227 3.10 -49.47 -32.71
CA ILE A 227 4.34 -49.94 -33.32
C ILE A 227 4.45 -49.20 -34.66
N SER A 228 5.44 -48.29 -34.81
CA SER A 228 5.65 -47.59 -36.08
C SER A 228 6.15 -48.55 -37.18
N ASN A 229 6.67 -49.69 -36.76
CA ASN A 229 7.16 -50.77 -37.65
C ASN A 229 7.15 -52.09 -36.90
N VAL A 230 6.60 -53.15 -37.51
CA VAL A 230 6.56 -54.52 -36.98
C VAL A 230 7.92 -55.10 -36.74
N VAL A 231 8.99 -54.56 -37.38
CA VAL A 231 10.37 -54.97 -37.19
C VAL A 231 10.90 -54.68 -35.76
N GLU A 232 10.27 -53.75 -35.04
CA GLU A 232 10.64 -53.40 -33.66
C GLU A 232 10.11 -54.43 -32.63
N ASP A 233 9.15 -55.24 -33.03
CA ASP A 233 8.58 -56.31 -32.21
C ASP A 233 9.25 -57.64 -32.59
N THR A 234 10.04 -58.20 -31.67
CA THR A 234 10.69 -59.48 -31.89
C THR A 234 9.76 -60.68 -31.78
N SER A 235 8.51 -60.47 -31.39
CA SER A 235 7.50 -61.52 -31.28
C SER A 235 6.10 -60.94 -31.59
N PRO A 236 5.88 -60.40 -32.80
CA PRO A 236 4.63 -59.72 -33.15
C PRO A 236 3.47 -60.68 -33.10
N GLN A 237 2.43 -60.36 -32.30
CA GLN A 237 1.19 -61.11 -32.20
C GLN A 237 0.04 -60.23 -32.69
N LEU A 238 -0.68 -60.70 -33.67
CA LEU A 238 -1.91 -60.08 -34.17
C LEU A 238 -3.08 -60.63 -33.36
N GLY A 239 -3.76 -59.78 -32.59
CA GLY A 239 -4.94 -60.15 -31.79
C GLY A 239 -6.20 -60.43 -32.60
N GLY A 240 -6.11 -60.40 -33.93
CA GLY A 240 -7.17 -60.63 -34.89
C GLY A 240 -6.60 -60.89 -36.29
N ASP A 241 -7.44 -60.94 -37.29
CA ASP A 241 -7.05 -61.13 -38.69
C ASP A 241 -6.16 -59.95 -39.15
N LEU A 242 -5.11 -60.28 -39.98
CA LEU A 242 -4.30 -59.28 -40.64
C LEU A 242 -5.09 -58.67 -41.81
N ASP A 243 -5.62 -57.47 -41.63
CA ASP A 243 -6.18 -56.67 -42.71
C ASP A 243 -5.04 -55.91 -43.43
N THR A 244 -4.72 -56.34 -44.65
CA THR A 244 -3.70 -55.70 -45.46
C THR A 244 -4.19 -54.48 -46.21
N ASN A 245 -5.42 -54.09 -46.06
CA ASN A 245 -6.03 -52.92 -46.72
C ASN A 245 -5.72 -52.87 -48.24
N SER A 246 -5.83 -54.02 -48.90
CA SER A 246 -5.55 -54.22 -50.34
C SER A 246 -4.05 -54.15 -50.73
N ALA A 247 -3.16 -54.12 -49.79
CA ALA A 247 -1.72 -54.25 -50.04
C ALA A 247 -1.27 -55.73 -50.11
N ASN A 248 -0.22 -56.01 -50.85
CA ASN A 248 0.33 -57.35 -50.93
C ASN A 248 1.17 -57.71 -49.70
N ILE A 249 1.04 -58.96 -49.23
CA ILE A 249 2.03 -59.52 -48.31
C ILE A 249 3.17 -60.14 -49.18
N LEU A 250 4.37 -59.56 -49.08
CA LEU A 250 5.56 -60.06 -49.74
C LEU A 250 6.31 -61.00 -48.77
N ILE A 251 6.49 -62.23 -49.18
CA ILE A 251 7.27 -63.23 -48.44
C ILE A 251 8.44 -63.58 -49.34
N ASP A 252 9.64 -63.51 -48.82
CA ASP A 252 10.86 -63.83 -49.60
C ASP A 252 11.00 -65.38 -49.79
N ASP A 253 11.90 -65.78 -50.66
CA ASP A 253 12.05 -67.15 -51.07
C ASP A 253 12.46 -68.15 -49.98
N ALA A 254 12.82 -67.66 -48.80
CA ALA A 254 13.27 -68.51 -47.68
C ALA A 254 12.24 -68.61 -46.55
N HIS A 255 11.10 -67.92 -46.67
CA HIS A 255 10.05 -67.86 -45.64
C HIS A 255 8.71 -68.32 -46.19
N PHE A 256 7.89 -68.85 -45.31
CA PHE A 256 6.54 -69.30 -45.65
C PHE A 256 5.53 -69.04 -44.54
N ILE A 257 4.27 -69.02 -44.89
CA ILE A 257 3.14 -68.96 -43.95
C ILE A 257 2.80 -70.39 -43.63
N ALA A 258 2.86 -70.82 -42.38
CA ALA A 258 2.47 -72.11 -41.91
C ALA A 258 1.54 -72.02 -40.70
N ASP A 259 0.73 -73.08 -40.47
CA ASP A 259 0.07 -73.24 -39.21
C ASP A 259 1.02 -73.72 -38.10
N GLU A 260 0.53 -73.86 -36.84
CA GLU A 260 1.32 -74.32 -35.69
C GLU A 260 1.99 -75.69 -35.88
N ASN A 261 1.55 -76.51 -36.92
CA ASN A 261 2.05 -77.82 -37.25
C ASN A 261 3.02 -77.78 -38.44
N GLY A 262 3.32 -76.61 -39.00
CA GLY A 262 4.23 -76.46 -40.14
C GLY A 262 3.65 -76.79 -41.49
N ASN A 263 2.34 -76.86 -41.63
CA ASN A 263 1.62 -77.11 -42.89
C ASN A 263 1.26 -75.82 -43.64
#